data_7cd6852dff11675cc0e8a169a9e38503
#
_entry.id   7cd6852dff11675cc0e8a169a9e38503
#
_cell.length_a   1.000
_cell.length_b   1.000
_cell.length_c   1.000
_cell.angle_alpha   90.00
_cell.angle_beta   90.00
_cell.angle_gamma   90.00
#
_symmetry.space_group_name_H-M   'P 1'
#
loop_
_entity.id
_entity.type
_entity.pdbx_description
1 polymer ?
#
loop_
_entity_poly.entity_id
_entity_poly.type
_entity_poly.pdbx_seq_one_letter_code
_entity_poly.pdbx_strand_id
1 'polypeptide(L)'
;DAAGVVRLQNEYKLLERGQSSIVLAGVDDPNGPFDQKRPAQLVREIRQAQGKDAYILMLSHRNDELDLWANMGVQTVLCGHGHGGIVRLPFVGAVFGTHLDLFPDYTAGLYQKGQTSMIVSRGLGGSRKLPLRIGNRPEIVTVILKTDSGEI
;
A
#
# COMPACT_ATOMS: atom_id res chain seq x y z
N ASP A 1 7.44 20.47 2.50
CA ASP A 1 7.42 21.15 1.21
C ASP A 1 6.42 22.31 1.21
N ALA A 2 6.37 23.11 0.14
CA ALA A 2 5.49 24.29 0.04
C ALA A 2 3.99 23.96 0.11
N ALA A 3 3.59 22.71 -0.09
CA ALA A 3 2.20 22.23 -0.02
C ALA A 3 1.82 21.70 1.37
N GLY A 4 2.72 21.72 2.35
CA GLY A 4 2.48 21.16 3.68
C GLY A 4 2.37 19.62 3.71
N VAL A 5 2.72 18.95 2.61
CA VAL A 5 2.68 17.49 2.52
C VAL A 5 3.92 16.89 3.18
N VAL A 6 3.71 15.90 4.03
CA VAL A 6 4.80 15.12 4.62
C VAL A 6 5.12 13.96 3.69
N ARG A 7 6.38 13.89 3.25
CA ARG A 7 6.89 12.77 2.46
C ARG A 7 7.65 11.81 3.37
N LEU A 8 7.27 10.54 3.34
CA LEU A 8 7.94 9.47 4.07
C LEU A 8 8.84 8.69 3.10
N GLN A 9 10.17 8.85 3.24
CA GLN A 9 11.17 8.19 2.41
C GLN A 9 11.94 7.16 3.24
N ASN A 10 11.42 5.95 3.31
CA ASN A 10 11.92 4.89 4.21
C ASN A 10 11.92 5.35 5.68
N GLU A 11 10.86 6.04 6.07
CA GLU A 11 10.65 6.68 7.36
C GLU A 11 9.26 6.36 7.89
N TYR A 12 9.02 6.71 9.15
CA TYR A 12 7.71 6.59 9.77
C TYR A 12 7.38 7.79 10.65
N LYS A 13 6.08 7.97 10.92
CA LYS A 13 5.53 8.89 11.92
C LYS A 13 4.49 8.19 12.77
N LEU A 14 4.33 8.63 14.00
CA LEU A 14 3.19 8.26 14.83
C LEU A 14 2.00 9.15 14.46
N LEU A 15 0.85 8.51 14.31
CA LEU A 15 -0.44 9.18 14.27
C LEU A 15 -1.17 8.84 15.56
N GLU A 16 -1.47 9.87 16.33
CA GLU A 16 -2.09 9.74 17.65
C GLU A 16 -3.50 10.31 17.63
N ARG A 17 -4.42 9.61 18.28
CA ARG A 17 -5.80 10.07 18.49
C ARG A 17 -6.29 9.58 19.86
N GLY A 18 -6.51 10.52 20.79
CA GLY A 18 -6.81 10.18 22.17
C GLY A 18 -5.68 9.35 22.78
N GLN A 19 -5.99 8.16 23.26
CA GLN A 19 -5.01 7.22 23.83
C GLN A 19 -4.49 6.18 22.81
N SER A 20 -4.96 6.23 21.58
CA SER A 20 -4.57 5.29 20.54
C SER A 20 -3.49 5.89 19.63
N SER A 21 -2.57 5.05 19.20
CA SER A 21 -1.55 5.41 18.22
C SER A 21 -1.38 4.33 17.15
N ILE A 22 -1.07 4.75 15.94
CA ILE A 22 -0.64 3.88 14.85
C ILE A 22 0.65 4.41 14.25
N VAL A 23 1.44 3.53 13.70
CA VAL A 23 2.65 3.90 12.96
C VAL A 23 2.31 4.03 11.49
N LEU A 24 2.36 5.25 10.96
CA LEU A 24 2.32 5.47 9.51
C LEU A 24 3.74 5.42 8.96
N ALA A 25 4.04 4.42 8.16
CA ALA A 25 5.35 4.24 7.53
C ALA A 25 5.25 4.33 6.02
N GLY A 26 6.30 4.78 5.37
CA GLY A 26 6.41 4.82 3.90
C GLY A 26 7.73 4.25 3.44
N VAL A 27 7.69 3.43 2.39
CA VAL A 27 8.88 2.89 1.73
C VAL A 27 8.97 3.39 0.29
N ASP A 28 10.20 3.67 -0.13
CA ASP A 28 10.49 4.00 -1.52
C ASP A 28 10.42 2.76 -2.41
N ASP A 29 10.24 2.98 -3.73
CA ASP A 29 10.21 1.88 -4.71
C ASP A 29 11.55 1.12 -4.69
N PRO A 30 11.56 -0.23 -4.75
CA PRO A 30 12.78 -1.04 -4.77
C PRO A 30 13.75 -0.70 -5.92
N ASN A 31 13.24 -0.11 -7.01
CA ASN A 31 14.06 0.39 -8.11
C ASN A 31 14.73 1.75 -7.85
N GLY A 32 14.62 2.27 -6.63
CA GLY A 32 15.31 3.48 -6.19
C GLY A 32 16.83 3.28 -6.02
N PRO A 33 17.52 4.22 -5.37
CA PRO A 33 18.96 4.12 -5.11
C PRO A 33 19.34 2.84 -4.37
N PHE A 34 20.51 2.27 -4.70
CA PHE A 34 20.99 1.02 -4.10
C PHE A 34 21.24 1.08 -2.59
N ASP A 35 21.51 2.26 -2.06
CA ASP A 35 21.79 2.50 -0.64
C ASP A 35 20.55 2.82 0.19
N GLN A 36 19.36 2.78 -0.40
CA GLN A 36 18.12 3.01 0.33
C GLN A 36 17.87 1.96 1.43
N LYS A 37 17.24 2.40 2.52
CA LYS A 37 16.84 1.52 3.62
C LYS A 37 15.86 0.46 3.12
N ARG A 38 16.14 -0.80 3.46
CA ARG A 38 15.25 -1.92 3.09
C ARG A 38 13.99 -1.93 3.96
N PRO A 39 12.84 -2.38 3.44
CA PRO A 39 11.60 -2.49 4.20
C PRO A 39 11.76 -3.22 5.55
N ALA A 40 12.51 -4.34 5.56
CA ALA A 40 12.76 -5.11 6.78
C ALA A 40 13.58 -4.34 7.84
N GLN A 41 14.44 -3.43 7.43
CA GLN A 41 15.17 -2.56 8.37
C GLN A 41 14.23 -1.55 9.01
N LEU A 42 13.38 -0.90 8.20
CA LEU A 42 12.39 0.05 8.69
C LEU A 42 11.40 -0.60 9.66
N VAL A 43 10.85 -1.77 9.32
CA VAL A 43 9.94 -2.50 10.21
C VAL A 43 10.63 -2.89 11.51
N ARG A 44 11.89 -3.30 11.48
CA ARG A 44 12.67 -3.63 12.69
C ARG A 44 12.89 -2.39 13.57
N GLU A 45 13.25 -1.26 12.99
CA GLU A 45 13.40 0.02 13.72
C GLU A 45 12.09 0.43 14.38
N ILE A 46 10.97 0.34 13.67
CA ILE A 46 9.65 0.61 14.21
C ILE A 46 9.36 -0.29 15.41
N ARG A 47 9.56 -1.61 15.27
CA ARG A 47 9.30 -2.58 16.35
C ARG A 47 10.19 -2.33 17.58
N GLN A 48 11.44 -1.91 17.37
CA GLN A 48 12.35 -1.55 18.47
C GLN A 48 11.93 -0.27 19.21
N ALA A 49 11.46 0.72 18.46
CA ALA A 49 11.10 2.03 19.02
C ALA A 49 9.67 2.07 19.59
N GLN A 50 8.71 1.40 18.98
CA GLN A 50 7.28 1.51 19.28
C GLN A 50 6.68 0.24 19.90
N GLY A 51 7.51 -0.80 20.08
CA GLY A 51 7.07 -2.10 20.60
C GLY A 51 6.69 -3.10 19.50
N LYS A 52 6.77 -4.39 19.87
CA LYS A 52 6.53 -5.50 18.94
C LYS A 52 5.09 -5.54 18.39
N ASP A 53 4.14 -5.05 19.16
CA ASP A 53 2.70 -5.09 18.85
C ASP A 53 2.18 -3.78 18.24
N ALA A 54 3.07 -2.81 17.94
CA ALA A 54 2.69 -1.56 17.31
C ALA A 54 1.98 -1.81 15.98
N TYR A 55 0.81 -1.17 15.79
CA TYR A 55 0.06 -1.26 14.53
C TYR A 55 0.77 -0.46 13.43
N ILE A 56 1.18 -1.14 12.36
CA ILE A 56 1.88 -0.51 11.23
C ILE A 56 0.92 -0.40 10.04
N LEU A 57 0.67 0.84 9.62
CA LEU A 57 0.06 1.21 8.34
C LEU A 57 1.19 1.60 7.38
N MET A 58 1.45 0.74 6.41
CA MET A 58 2.54 0.92 5.44
C MET A 58 2.03 1.53 4.13
N LEU A 59 2.69 2.56 3.66
CA LEU A 59 2.54 3.10 2.32
C LEU A 59 3.62 2.47 1.42
N SER A 60 3.21 1.68 0.44
CA SER A 60 4.10 1.06 -0.55
C SER A 60 3.65 1.41 -1.95
N HIS A 61 4.59 1.55 -2.87
CA HIS A 61 4.25 1.75 -4.28
C HIS A 61 3.73 0.45 -4.92
N ARG A 62 4.37 -0.68 -4.62
CA ARG A 62 4.12 -1.96 -5.28
C ARG A 62 2.96 -2.73 -4.68
N ASN A 63 2.19 -3.37 -5.58
CA ASN A 63 1.03 -4.17 -5.24
C ASN A 63 1.29 -5.69 -5.21
N ASP A 64 2.48 -6.14 -5.57
CA ASP A 64 2.87 -7.56 -5.68
C ASP A 64 3.62 -8.08 -4.44
N GLU A 65 3.66 -7.31 -3.36
CA GLU A 65 4.48 -7.59 -2.18
C GLU A 65 3.67 -8.06 -0.94
N LEU A 66 2.45 -8.60 -1.12
CA LEU A 66 1.62 -9.03 0.03
C LEU A 66 2.35 -10.04 0.94
N ASP A 67 3.07 -10.99 0.34
CA ASP A 67 3.83 -12.00 1.07
C ASP A 67 4.97 -11.39 1.89
N LEU A 68 5.66 -10.42 1.33
CA LEU A 68 6.71 -9.68 2.01
C LEU A 68 6.17 -9.01 3.29
N TRP A 69 5.07 -8.30 3.18
CA TRP A 69 4.44 -7.59 4.28
C TRP A 69 3.88 -8.53 5.34
N ALA A 70 3.25 -9.63 4.92
CA ALA A 70 2.75 -10.65 5.83
C ALA A 70 3.88 -11.31 6.64
N ASN A 71 4.99 -11.64 6.00
CA ASN A 71 6.16 -12.22 6.67
C ASN A 71 6.83 -11.26 7.66
N MET A 72 6.68 -9.95 7.47
CA MET A 72 7.16 -8.92 8.39
C MET A 72 6.15 -8.52 9.46
N GLY A 73 4.93 -9.08 9.43
CA GLY A 73 3.87 -8.80 10.40
C GLY A 73 3.33 -7.37 10.31
N VAL A 74 3.32 -6.77 9.13
CA VAL A 74 2.69 -5.46 8.87
C VAL A 74 1.19 -5.66 8.80
N GLN A 75 0.40 -4.88 9.55
CA GLN A 75 -1.05 -5.08 9.64
C GLN A 75 -1.80 -4.55 8.43
N THR A 76 -1.45 -3.36 7.96
CA THR A 76 -2.14 -2.76 6.80
C THR A 76 -1.14 -2.17 5.83
N VAL A 77 -1.37 -2.42 4.54
CA VAL A 77 -0.58 -1.86 3.43
C VAL A 77 -1.50 -1.14 2.45
N LEU A 78 -1.17 0.08 2.12
CA LEU A 78 -1.83 0.84 1.05
C LEU A 78 -0.87 0.94 -0.13
N CYS A 79 -1.32 0.49 -1.30
CA CYS A 79 -0.47 0.46 -2.50
C CYS A 79 -1.28 0.72 -3.79
N GLY A 80 -0.57 0.80 -4.91
CA GLY A 80 -1.16 1.07 -6.23
C GLY A 80 -0.36 0.43 -7.36
N HIS A 81 0.36 1.22 -8.13
CA HIS A 81 1.30 0.86 -9.21
C HIS A 81 0.66 0.17 -10.45
N GLY A 82 -0.10 -0.89 -10.26
CA GLY A 82 -0.74 -1.64 -11.36
C GLY A 82 -1.88 -0.90 -12.07
N HIS A 83 -2.27 0.28 -11.58
CA HIS A 83 -3.36 1.12 -12.11
C HIS A 83 -4.68 0.37 -12.33
N GLY A 84 -4.86 -0.79 -11.70
CA GLY A 84 -6.01 -1.67 -11.92
C GLY A 84 -5.98 -2.47 -13.21
N GLY A 85 -4.85 -2.48 -13.91
CA GLY A 85 -4.69 -3.05 -15.26
C GLY A 85 -5.07 -2.08 -16.37
N ILE A 86 -4.81 -2.47 -17.62
CA ILE A 86 -5.17 -1.70 -18.83
C ILE A 86 -6.61 -2.00 -19.23
N VAL A 87 -6.96 -3.29 -19.27
CA VAL A 87 -8.30 -3.78 -19.66
C VAL A 87 -8.94 -4.49 -18.47
N ARG A 88 -10.15 -4.07 -18.11
CA ARG A 88 -10.99 -4.73 -17.12
C ARG A 88 -12.34 -5.09 -17.69
N LEU A 89 -12.82 -6.28 -17.37
CA LEU A 89 -14.15 -6.73 -17.73
C LEU A 89 -15.05 -6.79 -16.47
N PRO A 90 -16.35 -6.52 -16.62
CA PRO A 90 -17.30 -6.73 -15.54
C PRO A 90 -17.21 -8.17 -15.02
N PHE A 91 -17.26 -8.32 -13.69
CA PHE A 91 -17.23 -9.60 -12.98
C PHE A 91 -15.93 -10.41 -13.07
N VAL A 92 -15.07 -10.14 -14.07
CA VAL A 92 -13.77 -10.83 -14.25
C VAL A 92 -12.63 -10.06 -13.59
N GLY A 93 -12.69 -8.74 -13.60
CA GLY A 93 -11.58 -7.91 -13.14
C GLY A 93 -10.59 -7.57 -14.25
N ALA A 94 -9.32 -7.37 -13.90
CA ALA A 94 -8.28 -7.07 -14.89
C ALA A 94 -7.94 -8.32 -15.71
N VAL A 95 -8.01 -8.20 -17.03
CA VAL A 95 -7.62 -9.25 -17.98
C VAL A 95 -6.28 -8.97 -18.65
N PHE A 96 -5.85 -7.71 -18.65
CA PHE A 96 -4.57 -7.29 -19.20
C PHE A 96 -3.92 -6.23 -18.31
N GLY A 97 -2.71 -6.51 -17.84
CA GLY A 97 -1.98 -5.70 -16.90
C GLY A 97 -1.07 -4.65 -17.53
N THR A 98 -0.55 -3.74 -16.72
CA THR A 98 0.39 -2.69 -17.14
C THR A 98 1.78 -3.23 -17.50
N HIS A 99 2.10 -4.43 -17.09
CA HIS A 99 3.33 -5.16 -17.44
C HIS A 99 3.16 -6.06 -18.67
N LEU A 100 2.04 -5.91 -19.40
CA LEU A 100 1.67 -6.70 -20.57
C LEU A 100 1.39 -8.19 -20.22
N ASP A 101 1.02 -8.44 -18.99
CA ASP A 101 0.66 -9.72 -18.43
C ASP A 101 -0.85 -9.98 -18.55
N LEU A 102 -1.23 -11.24 -18.70
CA LEU A 102 -2.63 -11.67 -18.70
C LEU A 102 -3.06 -12.04 -17.27
N PHE A 103 -4.25 -11.59 -16.89
CA PHE A 103 -4.85 -11.84 -15.59
C PHE A 103 -3.92 -11.51 -14.43
N PRO A 104 -3.46 -10.23 -14.31
CA PRO A 104 -2.53 -9.82 -13.26
C PRO A 104 -3.14 -9.99 -11.87
N ASP A 105 -2.30 -10.38 -10.92
CA ASP A 105 -2.68 -10.45 -9.51
C ASP A 105 -2.79 -9.05 -8.88
N TYR A 106 -3.52 -8.96 -7.75
CA TYR A 106 -3.59 -7.78 -6.88
C TYR A 106 -3.89 -6.47 -7.61
N THR A 107 -4.91 -6.45 -8.44
CA THR A 107 -5.18 -5.30 -9.32
C THR A 107 -5.99 -4.18 -8.68
N ALA A 108 -6.91 -4.50 -7.77
CA ALA A 108 -7.75 -3.53 -7.05
C ALA A 108 -8.48 -4.17 -5.88
N GLY A 109 -8.72 -3.41 -4.82
CA GLY A 109 -9.50 -3.85 -3.67
C GLY A 109 -8.66 -4.37 -2.52
N LEU A 110 -9.28 -5.16 -1.65
CA LEU A 110 -8.69 -5.70 -0.42
C LEU A 110 -8.20 -7.14 -0.66
N TYR A 111 -6.96 -7.38 -0.29
CA TYR A 111 -6.33 -8.71 -0.24
C TYR A 111 -5.84 -8.97 1.17
N GLN A 112 -5.90 -10.23 1.62
CA GLN A 112 -5.50 -10.60 2.97
C GLN A 112 -4.60 -11.83 2.97
N LYS A 113 -3.59 -11.81 3.84
CA LYS A 113 -2.74 -12.96 4.15
C LYS A 113 -2.38 -12.96 5.63
N GLY A 114 -2.86 -13.96 6.36
CA GLY A 114 -2.74 -13.97 7.83
C GLY A 114 -3.42 -12.76 8.45
N GLN A 115 -2.67 -11.97 9.19
CA GLN A 115 -3.17 -10.72 9.82
C GLN A 115 -2.88 -9.46 8.96
N THR A 116 -2.32 -9.63 7.78
CA THR A 116 -1.99 -8.51 6.88
C THR A 116 -3.11 -8.27 5.89
N SER A 117 -3.56 -7.03 5.84
CA SER A 117 -4.51 -6.52 4.84
C SER A 117 -3.78 -5.59 3.88
N MET A 118 -3.82 -5.87 2.58
CA MET A 118 -3.27 -5.02 1.53
C MET A 118 -4.41 -4.43 0.70
N ILE A 119 -4.50 -3.12 0.67
CA ILE A 119 -5.48 -2.37 -0.11
C ILE A 119 -4.81 -1.79 -1.34
N VAL A 120 -5.24 -2.24 -2.51
CA VAL A 120 -4.72 -1.81 -3.81
C VAL A 120 -5.69 -0.84 -4.46
N SER A 121 -5.22 0.40 -4.72
CA SER A 121 -5.99 1.41 -5.43
C SER A 121 -5.65 1.39 -6.92
N ARG A 122 -6.69 1.54 -7.76
CA ARG A 122 -6.51 1.78 -9.20
C ARG A 122 -5.99 3.20 -9.48
N GLY A 123 -6.14 4.10 -8.52
CA GLY A 123 -5.71 5.49 -8.64
C GLY A 123 -6.44 6.28 -9.73
N LEU A 124 -6.00 7.52 -9.93
CA LEU A 124 -6.60 8.47 -10.88
C LEU A 124 -5.87 8.53 -12.23
N GLY A 125 -4.57 8.21 -12.25
CA GLY A 125 -3.71 8.27 -13.43
C GLY A 125 -3.72 7.00 -14.27
N GLY A 126 -3.07 7.04 -15.43
CA GLY A 126 -2.79 5.90 -16.30
C GLY A 126 -1.31 5.53 -16.31
N SER A 127 -0.98 4.36 -16.88
CA SER A 127 0.41 3.97 -17.09
C SER A 127 1.12 4.95 -18.03
N ARG A 128 2.35 5.31 -17.69
CA ARG A 128 3.17 6.22 -18.53
C ARG A 128 3.46 5.64 -19.91
N LYS A 129 3.63 4.32 -20.01
CA LYS A 129 3.95 3.63 -21.27
C LYS A 129 2.72 3.45 -22.17
N LEU A 130 1.56 3.19 -21.56
CA LEU A 130 0.30 2.98 -22.26
C LEU A 130 -0.84 3.59 -21.43
N PRO A 131 -1.17 4.88 -21.65
CA PRO A 131 -2.12 5.62 -20.82
C PRO A 131 -3.58 5.26 -21.18
N LEU A 132 -3.85 3.98 -21.38
CA LEU A 132 -5.18 3.46 -21.70
C LEU A 132 -5.83 2.81 -20.49
N ARG A 133 -7.13 3.05 -20.34
CA ARG A 133 -8.01 2.39 -19.40
C ARG A 133 -9.28 1.96 -20.09
N ILE A 134 -9.42 0.68 -20.37
CA ILE A 134 -10.61 0.09 -21.02
C ILE A 134 -11.41 -0.64 -19.93
N GLY A 135 -12.64 -0.19 -19.68
CA GLY A 135 -13.48 -0.74 -18.61
C GLY A 135 -12.93 -0.50 -17.18
N ASN A 136 -11.88 0.27 -17.06
CA ASN A 136 -11.13 0.51 -15.82
C ASN A 136 -11.25 1.98 -15.39
N ARG A 137 -12.30 2.32 -14.66
CA ARG A 137 -12.53 3.69 -14.18
C ARG A 137 -11.51 4.08 -13.11
N PRO A 138 -11.03 5.35 -13.09
CA PRO A 138 -10.28 5.89 -11.96
C PRO A 138 -11.07 5.76 -10.65
N GLU A 139 -10.34 5.62 -9.52
CA GLU A 139 -10.98 5.55 -8.21
C GLU A 139 -10.16 6.27 -7.13
N ILE A 140 -10.89 6.73 -6.11
CA ILE A 140 -10.34 7.14 -4.82
C ILE A 140 -10.85 6.13 -3.79
N VAL A 141 -9.93 5.51 -3.05
CA VAL A 141 -10.26 4.54 -2.01
C VAL A 141 -10.24 5.23 -0.65
N THR A 142 -11.34 5.13 0.10
CA THR A 142 -11.41 5.57 1.49
C THR A 142 -11.21 4.36 2.40
N VAL A 143 -10.24 4.46 3.30
CA VAL A 143 -9.96 3.44 4.30
C VAL A 143 -10.27 3.99 5.68
N ILE A 144 -11.13 3.30 6.43
CA ILE A 144 -11.48 3.66 7.81
C ILE A 144 -10.87 2.62 8.74
N LEU A 145 -9.93 3.07 9.58
CA LEU A 145 -9.36 2.25 10.64
C LEU A 145 -10.25 2.42 11.88
N LYS A 146 -10.60 1.31 12.51
CA LYS A 146 -11.39 1.29 13.74
C LYS A 146 -10.64 0.51 14.82
N THR A 147 -10.82 0.90 16.07
CA THR A 147 -10.40 0.09 17.21
C THR A 147 -11.45 -0.99 17.49
N ASP A 148 -11.04 -2.10 18.12
CA ASP A 148 -11.97 -3.18 18.47
C ASP A 148 -13.04 -2.72 19.49
N SER A 149 -12.80 -1.63 20.22
CA SER A 149 -13.75 -1.03 21.15
C SER A 149 -14.92 -0.28 20.51
N GLY A 150 -14.89 -0.10 19.18
CA GLY A 150 -16.03 0.51 18.45
C GLY A 150 -16.27 2.00 18.70
N GLU A 151 -15.52 2.64 19.58
CA GLU A 151 -15.65 4.06 19.89
C GLU A 151 -14.51 4.88 19.24
N ILE A 152 -14.91 5.80 18.39
CA ILE A 152 -14.10 6.93 17.92
C ILE A 152 -14.70 8.21 18.46
#